data_c402219de5451f0900c436b0ae41e1f1
#
_entry.id   c402219de5451f0900c436b0ae41e1f1
#
_cell.length_a   1.000
_cell.length_b   1.000
_cell.length_c   1.000
_cell.angle_alpha   90.00
_cell.angle_beta   90.00
_cell.angle_gamma   90.00
#
_symmetry.space_group_name_H-M   'P 1'
#
loop_
_entity.id
_entity.type
_entity.pdbx_description
1 polymer ?
#
loop_
_entity_poly.entity_id
_entity_poly.type
_entity_poly.pdbx_seq_one_letter_code
_entity_poly.pdbx_strand_id
1 'polypeptide(L)'
;MVKNVKKKTPAKAATQKPAARLRVVLAPDVFLGPGKADLLEGIAETGSIAAAGRRLGMSYKRAWMLVETLNGYFAKPLVTAATGGKAGGGARLTPLGQDVLIRYRRMAAATETAIAKDVAVLRKQRQK
;
A
#
# COMPACT_ATOMS: atom_id res chain seq x y z
N MET A 1 -20.32 -9.57 -4.89
CA MET A 1 -19.87 -9.54 -4.19
C MET A 1 -18.62 -9.17 -4.28
N VAL A 2 -18.04 -9.34 -5.00
CA VAL A 2 -16.86 -8.97 -5.06
C VAL A 2 -16.73 -7.58 -4.97
N LYS A 3 -17.57 -6.83 -5.48
CA LYS A 3 -17.44 -5.50 -5.40
C LYS A 3 -17.15 -5.11 -4.09
N ASN A 4 -17.51 -5.82 -3.22
CA ASN A 4 -17.29 -5.44 -1.95
C ASN A 4 -15.94 -5.47 -1.61
N VAL A 5 -15.21 -6.08 -2.31
CA VAL A 5 -13.88 -6.12 -2.01
C VAL A 5 -13.38 -4.82 -1.67
N LYS A 6 -13.57 -3.86 -2.43
CA LYS A 6 -13.03 -2.65 -2.14
C LYS A 6 -13.56 -2.10 -0.94
N LYS A 7 -14.72 -2.19 -0.71
CA LYS A 7 -15.20 -1.58 0.41
C LYS A 7 -14.72 -2.27 1.52
N LYS A 8 -14.28 -3.36 1.35
CA LYS A 8 -13.87 -4.03 2.41
C LYS A 8 -12.60 -3.60 2.88
N THR A 9 -11.93 -2.72 2.32
CA THR A 9 -10.67 -2.35 2.79
C THR A 9 -10.99 -1.84 4.09
N PRO A 10 -11.04 -2.64 4.99
CA PRO A 10 -11.40 -2.27 6.30
C PRO A 10 -10.41 -1.36 6.85
N ALA A 11 -9.32 -1.41 6.33
CA ALA A 11 -8.28 -0.59 6.84
C ALA A 11 -8.72 0.80 6.85
N LYS A 12 -9.53 1.12 5.97
CA LYS A 12 -9.90 2.38 5.95
C LYS A 12 -10.78 2.66 7.03
N ALA A 13 -11.54 1.80 7.32
CA ALA A 13 -12.53 2.06 8.28
C ALA A 13 -11.89 2.22 9.54
N ALA A 14 -10.87 1.65 9.69
CA ALA A 14 -10.30 1.74 10.93
C ALA A 14 -9.73 3.05 11.13
N THR A 15 -10.32 3.82 11.83
CA THR A 15 -9.74 5.07 12.10
C THR A 15 -8.70 4.77 13.12
N GLN A 16 -8.60 3.56 13.64
CA GLN A 16 -7.60 3.28 14.60
C GLN A 16 -6.32 2.97 13.92
N LYS A 17 -5.21 3.37 14.48
CA LYS A 17 -3.92 3.09 13.93
C LYS A 17 -3.60 1.65 14.10
N PRO A 18 -2.96 1.02 13.15
CA PRO A 18 -2.62 -0.39 13.25
C PRO A 18 -1.62 -0.61 14.36
N ALA A 19 -1.67 -1.76 14.96
CA ALA A 19 -0.72 -2.11 16.01
C ALA A 19 0.60 -2.54 15.41
N ALA A 20 0.62 -3.00 14.18
CA ALA A 20 1.84 -3.43 13.55
C ALA A 20 2.07 -2.72 12.24
N ARG A 21 3.32 -2.56 11.88
CA ARG A 21 3.65 -1.97 10.60
C ARG A 21 4.37 -3.09 9.87
N LEU A 22 3.63 -3.94 9.20
CA LEU A 22 4.15 -5.14 8.60
C LEU A 22 5.12 -4.86 7.46
N ARG A 23 6.28 -5.49 7.53
CA ARG A 23 7.25 -5.38 6.47
C ARG A 23 7.48 -6.78 5.98
N VAL A 24 7.11 -7.06 4.76
CA VAL A 24 7.24 -8.38 4.19
C VAL A 24 8.50 -8.41 3.35
N VAL A 25 9.46 -9.22 3.73
CA VAL A 25 10.74 -9.28 3.04
C VAL A 25 10.72 -10.45 2.09
N LEU A 26 10.80 -10.17 0.80
CA LEU A 26 10.73 -11.21 -0.20
C LEU A 26 12.12 -11.70 -0.63
N ALA A 27 13.12 -10.88 -0.43
CA ALA A 27 14.48 -11.22 -0.77
C ALA A 27 15.33 -10.12 -0.17
N PRO A 28 16.65 -10.25 -0.15
CA PRO A 28 17.49 -9.19 0.39
C PRO A 28 17.15 -7.91 -0.36
N ASP A 29 16.88 -6.86 0.34
CA ASP A 29 16.54 -5.57 -0.23
C ASP A 29 15.26 -5.53 -1.06
N VAL A 30 14.42 -6.55 -0.99
CA VAL A 30 13.15 -6.53 -1.69
C VAL A 30 12.06 -6.69 -0.66
N PHE A 31 11.37 -5.62 -0.32
CA PHE A 31 10.35 -5.71 0.70
C PHE A 31 9.18 -4.77 0.47
N LEU A 32 8.05 -5.13 1.04
CA LEU A 32 6.86 -4.34 0.96
C LEU A 32 6.52 -3.88 2.35
N GLY A 33 6.12 -2.66 2.47
CA GLY A 33 5.71 -2.12 3.76
C GLY A 33 4.57 -1.15 3.56
N PRO A 34 4.11 -0.52 4.62
CA PRO A 34 2.95 0.37 4.54
C PRO A 34 3.13 1.51 3.56
N GLY A 35 4.31 2.11 3.53
CA GLY A 35 4.52 3.24 2.64
C GLY A 35 4.39 2.88 1.18
N LYS A 36 4.96 1.74 0.77
CA LYS A 36 4.89 1.34 -0.60
C LYS A 36 3.45 0.94 -0.94
N ALA A 37 2.77 0.27 -0.02
CA ALA A 37 1.39 -0.12 -0.25
C ALA A 37 0.49 1.10 -0.35
N ASP A 38 0.72 2.09 0.51
CA ASP A 38 -0.08 3.30 0.46
C ASP A 38 0.12 4.03 -0.86
N LEU A 39 1.34 4.00 -1.40
CA LEU A 39 1.61 4.65 -2.65
C LEU A 39 0.88 3.92 -3.79
N LEU A 40 0.91 2.59 -3.79
CA LEU A 40 0.20 1.84 -4.81
C LEU A 40 -1.31 2.14 -4.73
N GLU A 41 -1.83 2.18 -3.52
CA GLU A 41 -3.25 2.46 -3.36
C GLU A 41 -3.58 3.87 -3.84
N GLY A 42 -2.71 4.83 -3.53
CA GLY A 42 -2.92 6.20 -3.97
C GLY A 42 -2.94 6.31 -5.49
N ILE A 43 -2.06 5.55 -6.16
CA ILE A 43 -2.04 5.59 -7.61
C ILE A 43 -3.31 4.95 -8.15
N ALA A 44 -3.78 3.87 -7.53
CA ALA A 44 -5.00 3.23 -7.99
C ALA A 44 -6.20 4.17 -7.86
N GLU A 45 -6.21 4.96 -6.80
CA GLU A 45 -7.34 5.84 -6.56
C GLU A 45 -7.26 7.17 -7.29
N THR A 46 -6.08 7.70 -7.50
CA THR A 46 -5.97 9.01 -8.14
C THR A 46 -5.60 8.95 -9.61
N GLY A 47 -4.99 7.85 -10.06
CA GLY A 47 -4.54 7.78 -11.43
C GLY A 47 -3.29 8.59 -11.67
N SER A 48 -2.57 8.99 -10.64
CA SER A 48 -1.44 9.89 -10.80
C SER A 48 -0.38 9.63 -9.74
N ILE A 49 0.88 9.49 -10.14
CA ILE A 49 1.97 9.29 -9.19
C ILE A 49 2.13 10.59 -8.39
N ALA A 50 1.99 11.74 -9.05
CA ALA A 50 2.14 13.01 -8.36
C ALA A 50 1.07 13.19 -7.30
N ALA A 51 -0.17 12.89 -7.63
CA ALA A 51 -1.26 13.05 -6.68
C ALA A 51 -1.13 12.07 -5.53
N ALA A 52 -0.72 10.84 -5.82
CA ALA A 52 -0.54 9.85 -4.77
C ALA A 52 0.57 10.31 -3.83
N GLY A 53 1.65 10.83 -4.38
CA GLY A 53 2.76 11.32 -3.55
C GLY A 53 2.33 12.46 -2.66
N ARG A 54 1.56 13.43 -3.21
CA ARG A 54 1.13 14.55 -2.42
C ARG A 54 0.25 14.09 -1.28
N ARG A 55 -0.61 13.12 -1.54
CA ARG A 55 -1.50 12.59 -0.52
C ARG A 55 -0.69 12.02 0.64
N LEU A 56 0.50 11.50 0.36
CA LEU A 56 1.32 10.91 1.38
C LEU A 56 2.40 11.85 1.91
N GLY A 57 2.36 13.08 1.48
CA GLY A 57 3.33 14.07 1.96
C GLY A 57 4.72 13.89 1.40
N MET A 58 4.87 13.28 0.25
CA MET A 58 6.18 13.13 -0.32
C MET A 58 6.30 13.90 -1.63
N SER A 59 7.52 14.23 -2.00
CA SER A 59 7.74 14.97 -3.22
C SER A 59 7.46 14.07 -4.41
N TYR A 60 7.27 14.66 -5.56
CA TYR A 60 7.03 13.91 -6.77
C TYR A 60 8.25 13.04 -7.06
N LYS A 61 9.44 13.58 -6.88
CA LYS A 61 10.64 12.84 -7.14
C LYS A 61 10.71 11.60 -6.29
N ARG A 62 10.37 11.71 -5.01
CA ARG A 62 10.44 10.55 -4.15
C ARG A 62 9.39 9.53 -4.53
N ALA A 63 8.19 9.98 -4.88
CA ALA A 63 7.13 9.06 -5.27
C ALA A 63 7.55 8.29 -6.52
N TRP A 64 8.18 9.00 -7.45
CA TRP A 64 8.62 8.39 -8.68
C TRP A 64 9.71 7.37 -8.41
N MET A 65 10.63 7.68 -7.53
CA MET A 65 11.70 6.76 -7.21
C MET A 65 11.16 5.50 -6.56
N LEU A 66 10.13 5.64 -5.72
CA LEU A 66 9.54 4.47 -5.10
C LEU A 66 8.82 3.60 -6.12
N VAL A 67 8.20 4.22 -7.11
CA VAL A 67 7.53 3.46 -8.16
C VAL A 67 8.57 2.68 -8.94
N GLU A 68 9.71 3.30 -9.24
CA GLU A 68 10.73 2.62 -9.97
C GLU A 68 11.30 1.45 -9.17
N THR A 69 11.45 1.64 -7.87
CA THR A 69 11.94 0.59 -7.01
C THR A 69 10.96 -0.58 -7.04
N LEU A 70 9.67 -0.29 -6.88
CA LEU A 70 8.65 -1.34 -6.89
C LEU A 70 8.62 -2.06 -8.23
N ASN A 71 8.73 -1.33 -9.32
CA ASN A 71 8.72 -1.95 -10.63
C ASN A 71 9.93 -2.85 -10.84
N GLY A 72 11.00 -2.57 -10.14
CA GLY A 72 12.18 -3.39 -10.26
C GLY A 72 12.17 -4.64 -9.39
N TYR A 73 11.24 -4.73 -8.46
CA TYR A 73 11.18 -5.86 -7.56
C TYR A 73 10.64 -7.13 -8.19
N PHE A 74 9.80 -7.01 -9.18
CA PHE A 74 9.12 -8.18 -9.75
C PHE A 74 9.45 -8.37 -11.21
N ALA A 75 9.08 -9.50 -11.76
CA ALA A 75 9.37 -9.78 -13.15
C ALA A 75 8.66 -8.82 -14.11
N LYS A 76 7.53 -8.28 -13.67
CA LYS A 76 6.81 -7.32 -14.48
C LYS A 76 6.51 -6.10 -13.66
N PRO A 77 6.28 -4.96 -14.28
CA PRO A 77 6.04 -3.74 -13.52
C PRO A 77 4.72 -3.78 -12.77
N LEU A 78 4.66 -3.06 -11.68
CA LEU A 78 3.45 -2.94 -10.90
C LEU A 78 2.66 -1.70 -11.32
N VAL A 79 3.34 -0.71 -11.87
CA VAL A 79 2.73 0.55 -12.27
C VAL A 79 3.16 0.88 -13.68
N THR A 80 2.23 1.28 -14.52
CA THR A 80 2.56 1.69 -15.88
C THR A 80 1.89 3.02 -16.17
N ALA A 81 2.34 3.68 -17.20
CA ALA A 81 1.76 4.94 -17.57
C ALA A 81 0.37 4.69 -18.12
N ALA A 82 -0.53 5.59 -17.86
CA ALA A 82 -1.87 5.50 -18.39
C ALA A 82 -1.97 6.64 -19.38
N THR A 83 -2.43 6.33 -20.58
CA THR A 83 -2.53 7.39 -21.56
C THR A 83 -3.95 7.83 -21.67
N GLY A 84 -4.17 8.89 -22.34
CA GLY A 84 -5.51 9.35 -22.51
C GLY A 84 -6.09 10.20 -21.41
N GLY A 85 -5.32 10.50 -20.44
CA GLY A 85 -5.85 11.28 -19.37
C GLY A 85 -5.90 12.69 -19.79
N LYS A 86 -6.81 13.48 -19.28
CA LYS A 86 -6.86 14.79 -19.54
C LYS A 86 -5.65 15.48 -19.18
N ALA A 87 -5.02 15.14 -18.18
CA ALA A 87 -3.87 15.86 -17.78
C ALA A 87 -2.68 15.32 -18.50
N GLY A 88 -2.87 14.47 -19.40
CA GLY A 88 -1.76 14.03 -20.16
C GLY A 88 -0.83 13.10 -19.44
N GLY A 89 -0.66 12.84 -18.43
CA GLY A 89 0.24 11.94 -17.83
C GLY A 89 -0.41 11.25 -16.69
N GLY A 90 -0.72 10.07 -16.78
CA GLY A 90 -1.34 9.33 -15.72
C GLY A 90 -0.60 8.07 -15.46
N ALA A 91 -1.03 7.36 -14.45
CA ALA A 91 -0.43 6.09 -14.10
C ALA A 91 -1.52 5.18 -13.56
N ARG A 92 -1.30 3.89 -13.68
CA ARG A 92 -2.24 2.95 -13.11
C ARG A 92 -1.54 1.70 -12.72
N LEU A 93 -2.15 0.91 -11.85
CA LEU A 93 -1.57 -0.36 -11.44
C LEU A 93 -1.80 -1.38 -12.54
N THR A 94 -0.83 -2.23 -12.76
CA THR A 94 -1.00 -3.35 -13.66
C THR A 94 -1.78 -4.41 -12.89
N PRO A 95 -2.23 -5.48 -13.55
CA PRO A 95 -2.86 -6.57 -12.81
C PRO A 95 -1.96 -7.11 -11.72
N LEU A 96 -0.65 -7.19 -11.98
CA LEU A 96 0.27 -7.65 -10.96
C LEU A 96 0.33 -6.63 -9.83
N GLY A 97 0.33 -5.33 -10.14
CA GLY A 97 0.35 -4.30 -9.12
C GLY A 97 -0.88 -4.40 -8.22
N GLN A 98 -2.04 -4.67 -8.82
CA GLN A 98 -3.24 -4.80 -8.04
C GLN A 98 -3.16 -6.03 -7.15
N ASP A 99 -2.65 -7.12 -7.68
CA ASP A 99 -2.54 -8.36 -6.91
C ASP A 99 -1.57 -8.17 -5.74
N VAL A 100 -0.45 -7.51 -5.96
CA VAL A 100 0.53 -7.28 -4.90
C VAL A 100 -0.10 -6.43 -3.80
N LEU A 101 -0.83 -5.37 -4.17
CA LEU A 101 -1.46 -4.53 -3.18
C LEU A 101 -2.49 -5.31 -2.37
N ILE A 102 -3.33 -6.08 -3.04
CA ILE A 102 -4.35 -6.85 -2.35
C ILE A 102 -3.72 -7.85 -1.40
N ARG A 103 -2.68 -8.53 -1.82
CA ARG A 103 -2.03 -9.51 -0.97
C ARG A 103 -1.36 -8.85 0.23
N TYR A 104 -0.71 -7.70 0.01
CA TYR A 104 -0.10 -7.03 1.13
C TYR A 104 -1.16 -6.60 2.15
N ARG A 105 -2.27 -6.03 1.69
CA ARG A 105 -3.32 -5.61 2.61
C ARG A 105 -3.91 -6.81 3.36
N ARG A 106 -4.00 -7.93 2.69
CA ARG A 106 -4.54 -9.13 3.32
C ARG A 106 -3.57 -9.63 4.39
N MET A 107 -2.27 -9.62 4.10
CA MET A 107 -1.28 -10.04 5.08
C MET A 107 -1.25 -9.10 6.28
N ALA A 108 -1.38 -7.82 6.02
CA ALA A 108 -1.38 -6.84 7.11
C ALA A 108 -2.60 -7.04 8.01
N ALA A 109 -3.77 -7.29 7.41
CA ALA A 109 -4.97 -7.52 8.18
C ALA A 109 -4.87 -8.80 9.01
N ALA A 110 -4.29 -9.85 8.44
CA ALA A 110 -4.12 -11.09 9.15
C ALA A 110 -3.17 -10.90 10.33
N THR A 111 -2.15 -10.06 10.15
CA THR A 111 -1.19 -9.80 11.21
C THR A 111 -1.89 -9.08 12.36
N GLU A 112 -2.73 -8.08 12.05
CA GLU A 112 -3.43 -7.36 13.10
C GLU A 112 -4.31 -8.30 13.90
N THR A 113 -5.00 -9.20 13.23
CA THR A 113 -5.87 -10.14 13.92
C THR A 113 -5.05 -11.09 14.78
N ALA A 114 -3.95 -11.59 14.23
CA ALA A 114 -3.15 -12.56 14.95
C ALA A 114 -2.53 -12.01 16.23
N ILE A 115 -2.19 -10.74 16.25
CA ILE A 115 -1.51 -10.19 17.40
C ILE A 115 -2.43 -9.44 18.36
N ALA A 116 -3.71 -9.34 18.03
CA ALA A 116 -4.62 -8.49 18.80
C ALA A 116 -4.67 -8.76 20.30
N LYS A 117 -4.70 -10.01 20.69
CA LYS A 117 -4.79 -10.31 22.10
C LYS A 117 -3.54 -9.92 22.84
N ASP A 118 -2.40 -10.26 22.29
CA ASP A 118 -1.15 -9.94 22.98
C ASP A 118 -0.94 -8.43 23.03
N VAL A 119 -1.31 -7.72 21.97
CA VAL A 119 -1.17 -6.28 21.98
C VAL A 119 -2.06 -5.68 23.06
N ALA A 120 -3.27 -6.21 23.22
CA ALA A 120 -4.18 -5.68 24.24
C ALA A 120 -3.61 -5.87 25.64
N VAL A 121 -2.99 -7.01 25.88
CA VAL A 121 -2.38 -7.29 27.17
C VAL A 121 -1.24 -6.29 27.41
N LEU A 122 -0.37 -6.13 26.42
CA LEU A 122 0.77 -5.24 26.59
C LEU A 122 0.35 -3.78 26.79
N ARG A 123 -0.70 -3.36 26.09
CA ARG A 123 -1.14 -1.98 26.24
C ARG A 123 -1.65 -1.68 27.64
N LYS A 124 -2.19 -2.69 28.31
CA LYS A 124 -2.67 -2.47 29.64
C LYS A 124 -1.51 -2.34 30.61
N GLN A 125 -0.37 -2.91 30.26
CA GLN A 125 0.79 -2.87 31.14
C GLN A 125 1.66 -1.64 30.94
N ARG A 126 1.44 -0.91 29.87
CA ARG A 126 2.36 0.18 29.62
C ARG A 126 2.12 1.33 30.55
N GLN A 127 3.14 2.12 30.77
CA GLN A 127 3.03 3.25 31.63
C GLN A 127 2.21 4.30 31.00
N LYS A 128 1.51 5.07 31.77
CA LYS A 128 0.76 6.15 31.26
C LYS A 128 1.58 7.35 30.99
#